data_bcfd686a1f6ddd4e99ed099b8b51e942
#
_entry.id   bcfd686a1f6ddd4e99ed099b8b51e942
#
_cell.length_a   1.000
_cell.length_b   1.000
_cell.length_c   1.000
_cell.angle_alpha   90.00
_cell.angle_beta   90.00
_cell.angle_gamma   90.00
#
_symmetry.space_group_name_H-M   'P 1'
#
loop_
_entity.id
_entity.type
_entity.pdbx_description
1 polymer ?
#
loop_
_entity_poly.entity_id
_entity_poly.type
_entity_poly.pdbx_seq_one_letter_code
_entity_poly.pdbx_strand_id
1 'polypeptide(L)'
;MELFTRVNIPAAEFEIDYTSRIAFFGSCFADNISTQFAARKFGVLANPFGTVYNPVSIAGQIRAIADGKVFGEKDVFQDARGLQDVSGKQDARGNQDARGPWYSWDAHGSLSGSTREECIEKLNNAATHTREFLKQADVVFITLGTAFVYYLKDASAMAGNGDAHGRAVANCHRQAPALFERRMISVEEAVQALENIVQDLHRLNPKSHIVFTVSPLRHMGDGAHNNTLSKATLQLAVDKVVKCGTEIAAATYFPSYEIVMDELRDYRFYADDMVHLSKTAEEYIFERMTETYCDSTTRDNMAKVEKFMKMANHRIQDESSPTTQEFKKKIAVQAAELEKQIPGLSLR
;
A
#
# COMPACT_ATOMS: atom_id res chain seq x y z
N MET A 1 15.50 35.70 -5.63
CA MET A 1 14.94 35.37 -4.29
C MET A 1 14.19 34.07 -4.45
N GLU A 2 14.64 33.00 -3.83
CA GLU A 2 13.87 31.76 -3.76
C GLU A 2 12.72 31.92 -2.74
N LEU A 3 11.49 31.68 -3.18
CA LEU A 3 10.29 31.77 -2.35
C LEU A 3 9.75 30.39 -1.97
N PHE A 4 10.56 29.35 -2.19
CA PHE A 4 10.16 27.96 -2.09
C PHE A 4 11.31 27.14 -1.48
N THR A 5 11.02 26.34 -0.48
CA THR A 5 12.01 25.45 0.14
C THR A 5 11.94 24.10 -0.54
N ARG A 6 12.93 23.76 -1.36
CA ARG A 6 12.97 22.45 -2.01
C ARG A 6 13.70 21.43 -1.12
N VAL A 7 13.06 20.29 -0.90
CA VAL A 7 13.65 19.14 -0.21
C VAL A 7 14.71 18.53 -1.13
N ASN A 8 15.93 18.42 -0.64
CA ASN A 8 16.99 17.75 -1.38
C ASN A 8 16.81 16.22 -1.25
N ILE A 9 16.64 15.54 -2.38
CA ILE A 9 16.53 14.08 -2.44
C ILE A 9 17.82 13.58 -3.08
N PRO A 10 18.60 12.71 -2.42
CA PRO A 10 19.78 12.11 -3.02
C PRO A 10 19.41 11.33 -4.29
N ALA A 11 20.32 11.33 -5.27
CA ALA A 11 20.13 10.49 -6.46
C ALA A 11 20.01 9.02 -6.06
N ALA A 12 19.07 8.33 -6.66
CA ALA A 12 18.90 6.90 -6.43
C ALA A 12 20.03 6.12 -7.09
N GLU A 13 20.41 4.98 -6.49
CA GLU A 13 21.40 4.06 -7.04
C GLU A 13 20.80 3.09 -8.06
N PHE A 14 19.51 3.17 -8.30
CA PHE A 14 18.76 2.35 -9.25
C PHE A 14 17.77 3.21 -10.02
N GLU A 15 17.30 2.70 -11.14
CA GLU A 15 16.30 3.35 -11.99
C GLU A 15 15.06 2.47 -12.14
N ILE A 16 13.92 3.13 -12.26
CA ILE A 16 12.62 2.52 -12.56
C ILE A 16 12.25 2.86 -14.00
N ASP A 17 11.96 1.82 -14.78
CA ASP A 17 11.45 1.92 -16.14
C ASP A 17 10.24 1.01 -16.35
N TYR A 18 9.77 0.88 -17.60
CA TYR A 18 8.61 0.05 -17.93
C TYR A 18 8.84 -1.46 -17.81
N THR A 19 10.09 -1.91 -17.69
CA THR A 19 10.42 -3.32 -17.42
C THR A 19 10.40 -3.64 -15.95
N SER A 20 10.43 -2.60 -15.08
CA SER A 20 10.50 -2.73 -13.63
C SER A 20 9.19 -3.23 -13.03
N ARG A 21 9.31 -4.12 -12.05
CA ARG A 21 8.21 -4.61 -11.21
C ARG A 21 8.25 -3.91 -9.87
N ILE A 22 7.20 -3.16 -9.56
CA ILE A 22 7.14 -2.27 -8.40
C ILE A 22 6.08 -2.77 -7.42
N ALA A 23 6.47 -3.05 -6.19
CA ALA A 23 5.53 -3.40 -5.13
C ALA A 23 5.35 -2.25 -4.14
N PHE A 24 4.11 -2.06 -3.67
CA PHE A 24 3.77 -1.07 -2.66
C PHE A 24 3.04 -1.72 -1.49
N PHE A 25 3.50 -1.45 -0.28
CA PHE A 25 2.86 -1.85 0.97
C PHE A 25 2.69 -0.64 1.87
N GLY A 26 1.58 -0.58 2.59
CA GLY A 26 1.41 0.40 3.64
C GLY A 26 0.10 1.17 3.59
N SER A 27 0.17 2.46 3.90
CA SER A 27 -0.99 3.34 4.07
C SER A 27 -1.70 3.67 2.75
N CYS A 28 -2.85 4.35 2.84
CA CYS A 28 -3.58 4.85 1.67
C CYS A 28 -2.73 5.76 0.76
N PHE A 29 -1.67 6.37 1.28
CA PHE A 29 -0.71 7.08 0.44
C PHE A 29 0.04 6.13 -0.52
N ALA A 30 0.33 4.89 -0.10
CA ALA A 30 0.89 3.87 -1.00
C ALA A 30 -0.10 3.55 -2.14
N ASP A 31 -1.41 3.45 -1.84
CA ASP A 31 -2.44 3.23 -2.86
C ASP A 31 -2.50 4.39 -3.86
N ASN A 32 -2.42 5.63 -3.39
CA ASN A 32 -2.45 6.80 -4.25
C ASN A 32 -1.27 6.83 -5.22
N ILE A 33 -0.05 6.62 -4.73
CA ILE A 33 1.17 6.62 -5.56
C ILE A 33 1.18 5.41 -6.51
N SER A 34 0.84 4.23 -6.03
CA SER A 34 0.77 3.03 -6.87
C SER A 34 -0.26 3.16 -8.00
N THR A 35 -1.39 3.82 -7.74
CA THR A 35 -2.41 4.13 -8.74
C THR A 35 -1.86 5.05 -9.84
N GLN A 36 -0.98 6.00 -9.50
CA GLN A 36 -0.32 6.87 -10.48
C GLN A 36 0.60 6.08 -11.41
N PHE A 37 1.40 5.13 -10.88
CA PHE A 37 2.21 4.23 -11.70
C PHE A 37 1.34 3.30 -12.56
N ALA A 38 0.31 2.68 -11.97
CA ALA A 38 -0.59 1.78 -12.68
C ALA A 38 -1.38 2.49 -13.80
N ALA A 39 -1.81 3.75 -13.59
CA ALA A 39 -2.47 4.57 -14.61
C ALA A 39 -1.56 4.83 -15.83
N ARG A 40 -0.24 4.83 -15.60
CA ARG A 40 0.80 4.94 -16.64
C ARG A 40 1.32 3.60 -17.13
N LYS A 41 0.64 2.48 -16.75
CA LYS A 41 0.91 1.13 -17.24
C LYS A 41 2.25 0.51 -16.80
N PHE A 42 2.78 0.93 -15.65
CA PHE A 42 3.88 0.18 -15.01
C PHE A 42 3.39 -1.14 -14.41
N GLY A 43 4.29 -2.11 -14.25
CA GLY A 43 4.03 -3.38 -13.57
C GLY A 43 3.97 -3.19 -12.05
N VAL A 44 2.75 -3.03 -11.50
CA VAL A 44 2.54 -2.66 -10.09
C VAL A 44 1.77 -3.72 -9.33
N LEU A 45 2.24 -4.03 -8.11
CA LEU A 45 1.49 -4.72 -7.07
C LEU A 45 1.27 -3.76 -5.90
N ALA A 46 0.03 -3.49 -5.52
CA ALA A 46 -0.30 -2.56 -4.45
C ALA A 46 -1.13 -3.24 -3.35
N ASN A 47 -0.69 -3.10 -2.11
CA ASN A 47 -1.40 -3.51 -0.90
C ASN A 47 -2.18 -4.84 -1.04
N PRO A 48 -1.52 -5.97 -1.38
CA PRO A 48 -2.20 -7.22 -1.72
C PRO A 48 -3.06 -7.78 -0.57
N PHE A 49 -2.72 -7.45 0.67
CA PHE A 49 -3.53 -7.76 1.87
C PHE A 49 -4.41 -6.57 2.32
N GLY A 50 -4.54 -5.57 1.44
CA GLY A 50 -5.20 -4.30 1.71
C GLY A 50 -4.33 -3.33 2.53
N THR A 51 -4.86 -2.11 2.72
CA THR A 51 -4.14 -1.00 3.35
C THR A 51 -3.79 -1.30 4.80
N VAL A 52 -2.52 -1.14 5.17
CA VAL A 52 -1.99 -1.32 6.53
C VAL A 52 -1.09 -0.14 6.89
N TYR A 53 -1.16 0.34 8.14
CA TYR A 53 -0.58 1.64 8.47
C TYR A 53 0.69 1.56 9.32
N ASN A 54 0.90 0.48 10.06
CA ASN A 54 1.99 0.38 11.05
C ASN A 54 3.05 -0.66 10.63
N PRO A 55 4.32 -0.47 11.02
CA PRO A 55 5.42 -1.34 10.60
C PRO A 55 5.28 -2.78 11.10
N VAL A 56 4.69 -3.00 12.29
CA VAL A 56 4.56 -4.36 12.88
C VAL A 56 3.61 -5.22 12.05
N SER A 57 2.46 -4.67 11.66
CA SER A 57 1.50 -5.40 10.83
C SER A 57 2.02 -5.63 9.41
N ILE A 58 2.74 -4.65 8.82
CA ILE A 58 3.41 -4.81 7.51
C ILE A 58 4.46 -5.93 7.60
N ALA A 59 5.29 -5.93 8.65
CA ALA A 59 6.28 -6.99 8.87
C ALA A 59 5.63 -8.37 9.00
N GLY A 60 4.51 -8.47 9.73
CA GLY A 60 3.75 -9.71 9.85
C GLY A 60 3.23 -10.24 8.51
N GLN A 61 2.70 -9.36 7.65
CA GLN A 61 2.25 -9.73 6.30
C GLN A 61 3.42 -10.20 5.43
N ILE A 62 4.51 -9.44 5.38
CA ILE A 62 5.69 -9.78 4.57
C ILE A 62 6.31 -11.10 5.07
N ARG A 63 6.40 -11.31 6.39
CA ARG A 63 6.85 -12.57 7.00
C ARG A 63 5.99 -13.75 6.54
N ALA A 64 4.67 -13.63 6.62
CA ALA A 64 3.74 -14.68 6.19
C ALA A 64 3.92 -15.02 4.70
N ILE A 65 4.13 -14.02 3.85
CA ILE A 65 4.41 -14.20 2.42
C ILE A 65 5.77 -14.89 2.22
N ALA A 66 6.81 -14.45 2.90
CA ALA A 66 8.16 -14.98 2.76
C ALA A 66 8.27 -16.44 3.25
N ASP A 67 7.52 -16.78 4.30
CA ASP A 67 7.43 -18.14 4.82
C ASP A 67 6.55 -19.06 3.97
N GLY A 68 5.82 -18.51 3.00
CA GLY A 68 4.86 -19.29 2.20
C GLY A 68 3.69 -19.79 3.03
N LYS A 69 3.22 -18.96 4.00
CA LYS A 69 2.10 -19.32 4.88
C LYS A 69 0.87 -19.68 4.05
N VAL A 70 0.28 -20.82 4.37
CA VAL A 70 -1.04 -21.23 3.88
C VAL A 70 -2.05 -20.90 4.97
N PHE A 71 -2.99 -20.02 4.66
CA PHE A 71 -4.07 -19.64 5.56
C PHE A 71 -5.09 -20.76 5.64
N GLY A 72 -5.59 -21.03 6.84
CA GLY A 72 -6.57 -22.05 7.15
C GLY A 72 -7.67 -21.53 8.09
N GLU A 73 -8.48 -22.45 8.61
CA GLU A 73 -9.63 -22.10 9.47
C GLU A 73 -9.26 -21.28 10.70
N LYS A 74 -8.09 -21.51 11.30
CA LYS A 74 -7.58 -20.78 12.47
C LYS A 74 -7.16 -19.34 12.19
N ASP A 75 -7.00 -18.97 10.92
CA ASP A 75 -6.55 -17.64 10.50
C ASP A 75 -7.72 -16.71 10.18
N VAL A 76 -8.95 -17.20 10.23
CA VAL A 76 -10.16 -16.46 9.94
C VAL A 76 -11.18 -16.55 11.07
N PHE A 77 -11.99 -15.52 11.21
CA PHE A 77 -13.07 -15.47 12.20
C PHE A 77 -14.31 -14.87 11.58
N GLN A 78 -15.48 -15.24 12.13
CA GLN A 78 -16.75 -14.69 11.69
C GLN A 78 -17.14 -13.48 12.55
N ASP A 79 -17.67 -12.44 11.91
CA ASP A 79 -18.23 -11.31 12.63
C ASP A 79 -19.51 -11.72 13.40
N ALA A 80 -19.43 -11.72 14.73
CA ALA A 80 -20.53 -12.10 15.61
C ALA A 80 -21.57 -10.99 15.82
N ARG A 81 -21.31 -9.75 15.35
CA ARG A 81 -22.22 -8.60 15.59
C ARG A 81 -23.55 -8.75 14.87
N GLY A 82 -23.62 -9.48 13.77
CA GLY A 82 -24.87 -9.83 13.10
C GLY A 82 -25.83 -10.64 13.96
N LEU A 83 -25.34 -11.27 15.04
CA LEU A 83 -26.17 -12.05 15.98
C LEU A 83 -26.81 -11.20 17.09
N GLN A 84 -26.30 -9.99 17.36
CA GLN A 84 -26.83 -9.11 18.44
C GLN A 84 -27.92 -8.14 17.98
N ASP A 85 -28.05 -7.93 16.67
CA ASP A 85 -29.08 -7.01 16.11
C ASP A 85 -30.34 -7.72 15.60
N VAL A 86 -30.53 -8.98 16.02
CA VAL A 86 -31.74 -9.75 15.68
C VAL A 86 -32.89 -9.39 16.62
N SER A 87 -33.23 -8.11 16.75
CA SER A 87 -34.59 -7.68 17.07
C SER A 87 -35.44 -7.70 15.78
N GLY A 88 -35.60 -8.89 15.19
CA GLY A 88 -36.71 -9.19 14.30
C GLY A 88 -36.76 -8.52 12.91
N LYS A 89 -35.70 -7.92 12.41
CA LYS A 89 -35.68 -7.39 11.03
C LYS A 89 -34.92 -8.36 10.12
N GLN A 90 -35.68 -9.03 9.24
CA GLN A 90 -35.13 -9.74 8.08
C GLN A 90 -34.31 -8.75 7.23
N ASP A 91 -33.15 -9.20 6.68
CA ASP A 91 -32.49 -8.44 5.64
C ASP A 91 -33.42 -8.27 4.44
N ALA A 92 -33.15 -7.31 3.55
CA ALA A 92 -33.96 -7.02 2.36
C ALA A 92 -34.08 -8.22 1.38
N ARG A 93 -33.47 -9.38 1.69
CA ARG A 93 -33.46 -10.62 0.91
C ARG A 93 -34.13 -11.80 1.63
N GLY A 94 -34.68 -11.60 2.85
CA GLY A 94 -35.43 -12.64 3.55
C GLY A 94 -34.60 -13.79 4.15
N ASN A 95 -33.27 -13.61 4.29
CA ASN A 95 -32.36 -14.65 4.77
C ASN A 95 -32.30 -14.64 6.30
N GLN A 96 -32.69 -15.75 6.96
CA GLN A 96 -32.65 -15.91 8.42
C GLN A 96 -31.25 -16.25 8.97
N ASP A 97 -30.25 -16.51 8.12
CA ASP A 97 -28.87 -16.83 8.50
C ASP A 97 -27.94 -15.61 8.30
N ALA A 98 -28.30 -14.44 8.83
CA ALA A 98 -27.49 -13.23 8.77
C ALA A 98 -26.26 -13.31 9.70
N ARG A 99 -25.45 -14.36 9.56
CA ARG A 99 -24.10 -14.35 10.13
C ARG A 99 -23.26 -13.36 9.32
N GLY A 100 -22.49 -12.49 10.02
CA GLY A 100 -21.63 -11.52 9.38
C GLY A 100 -20.54 -12.18 8.50
N PRO A 101 -19.84 -11.39 7.66
CA PRO A 101 -18.77 -11.91 6.82
C PRO A 101 -17.60 -12.47 7.64
N TRP A 102 -16.79 -13.28 6.98
CA TRP A 102 -15.56 -13.83 7.51
C TRP A 102 -14.39 -12.90 7.24
N TYR A 103 -13.52 -12.72 8.24
CA TYR A 103 -12.35 -11.84 8.22
C TYR A 103 -11.09 -12.55 8.68
N SER A 104 -9.93 -11.95 8.40
CA SER A 104 -8.65 -12.31 9.01
C SER A 104 -8.04 -11.11 9.73
N TRP A 105 -7.44 -11.33 10.88
CA TRP A 105 -6.68 -10.30 11.61
C TRP A 105 -5.43 -9.83 10.85
N ASP A 106 -4.94 -10.63 9.89
CA ASP A 106 -3.73 -10.36 9.10
C ASP A 106 -3.99 -9.49 7.87
N ALA A 107 -5.27 -9.21 7.54
CA ALA A 107 -5.64 -8.54 6.29
C ALA A 107 -6.71 -7.46 6.50
N HIS A 108 -6.82 -6.55 5.54
CA HIS A 108 -7.92 -5.58 5.46
C HIS A 108 -9.24 -6.25 5.07
N GLY A 109 -10.36 -5.60 5.39
CA GLY A 109 -11.69 -6.10 5.08
C GLY A 109 -12.00 -6.33 3.58
N SER A 110 -11.17 -5.83 2.68
CA SER A 110 -11.27 -6.13 1.24
C SER A 110 -11.07 -7.60 0.90
N LEU A 111 -10.40 -8.37 1.77
CA LEU A 111 -10.23 -9.82 1.65
C LEU A 111 -11.28 -10.62 2.45
N SER A 112 -12.33 -9.98 2.93
CA SER A 112 -13.45 -10.69 3.59
C SER A 112 -14.17 -11.62 2.61
N GLY A 113 -14.81 -12.66 3.15
CA GLY A 113 -15.64 -13.58 2.41
C GLY A 113 -17.05 -13.70 3.01
N SER A 114 -18.05 -14.03 2.21
CA SER A 114 -19.38 -14.39 2.68
C SER A 114 -19.37 -15.75 3.39
N THR A 115 -18.43 -16.62 3.00
CA THR A 115 -18.15 -17.90 3.64
C THR A 115 -16.72 -17.95 4.16
N ARG A 116 -16.43 -18.90 5.04
CA ARG A 116 -15.10 -19.17 5.56
C ARG A 116 -14.13 -19.52 4.42
N GLU A 117 -14.58 -20.40 3.57
CA GLU A 117 -13.83 -20.94 2.44
C GLU A 117 -13.45 -19.81 1.45
N GLU A 118 -14.39 -18.93 1.13
CA GLU A 118 -14.14 -17.77 0.28
C GLU A 118 -13.08 -16.83 0.87
N CYS A 119 -13.15 -16.56 2.19
CA CYS A 119 -12.15 -15.74 2.86
C CYS A 119 -10.75 -16.37 2.80
N ILE A 120 -10.66 -17.68 3.12
CA ILE A 120 -9.41 -18.44 3.08
C ILE A 120 -8.84 -18.47 1.65
N GLU A 121 -9.68 -18.69 0.65
CA GLU A 121 -9.27 -18.70 -0.76
C GLU A 121 -8.69 -17.35 -1.18
N LYS A 122 -9.37 -16.23 -0.88
CA LYS A 122 -8.87 -14.89 -1.16
C LYS A 122 -7.50 -14.61 -0.52
N LEU A 123 -7.33 -14.98 0.75
CA LEU A 123 -6.06 -14.84 1.48
C LEU A 123 -4.95 -15.63 0.82
N ASN A 124 -5.19 -16.91 0.48
CA ASN A 124 -4.20 -17.77 -0.14
C ASN A 124 -3.85 -17.32 -1.56
N ASN A 125 -4.82 -16.86 -2.35
CA ASN A 125 -4.59 -16.30 -3.68
C ASN A 125 -3.74 -15.02 -3.59
N ALA A 126 -4.06 -14.11 -2.65
CA ALA A 126 -3.28 -12.92 -2.40
C ALA A 126 -1.84 -13.25 -1.97
N ALA A 127 -1.66 -14.20 -1.04
CA ALA A 127 -0.35 -14.63 -0.55
C ALA A 127 0.51 -15.24 -1.68
N THR A 128 -0.06 -16.15 -2.45
CA THR A 128 0.63 -16.83 -3.55
C THR A 128 1.03 -15.84 -4.64
N HIS A 129 0.09 -15.00 -5.09
CA HIS A 129 0.35 -13.99 -6.11
C HIS A 129 1.44 -13.01 -5.66
N THR A 130 1.34 -12.52 -4.41
CA THR A 130 2.32 -11.59 -3.85
C THR A 130 3.70 -12.21 -3.76
N ARG A 131 3.78 -13.46 -3.30
CA ARG A 131 5.06 -14.18 -3.18
C ARG A 131 5.75 -14.32 -4.53
N GLU A 132 5.02 -14.71 -5.56
CA GLU A 132 5.58 -14.84 -6.92
C GLU A 132 5.98 -13.48 -7.51
N PHE A 133 5.21 -12.43 -7.24
CA PHE A 133 5.57 -11.07 -7.66
C PHE A 133 6.85 -10.59 -6.97
N LEU A 134 6.95 -10.74 -5.63
CA LEU A 134 8.09 -10.28 -4.85
C LEU A 134 9.41 -10.99 -5.19
N LYS A 135 9.36 -12.26 -5.63
CA LYS A 135 10.56 -12.96 -6.13
C LYS A 135 11.21 -12.28 -7.34
N GLN A 136 10.45 -11.41 -8.03
CA GLN A 136 10.86 -10.73 -9.26
C GLN A 136 10.68 -9.21 -9.16
N ALA A 137 10.38 -8.70 -7.96
CA ALA A 137 10.20 -7.26 -7.76
C ALA A 137 11.56 -6.55 -7.79
N ASP A 138 11.68 -5.52 -8.60
CA ASP A 138 12.89 -4.70 -8.67
C ASP A 138 12.91 -3.69 -7.52
N VAL A 139 11.74 -3.13 -7.17
CA VAL A 139 11.60 -2.12 -6.12
C VAL A 139 10.38 -2.41 -5.24
N VAL A 140 10.57 -2.28 -3.92
CA VAL A 140 9.49 -2.41 -2.93
C VAL A 140 9.42 -1.12 -2.10
N PHE A 141 8.32 -0.38 -2.26
CA PHE A 141 8.02 0.80 -1.45
C PHE A 141 7.21 0.41 -0.21
N ILE A 142 7.70 0.82 0.96
CA ILE A 142 7.03 0.61 2.25
C ILE A 142 6.62 1.95 2.84
N THR A 143 5.32 2.23 2.85
CA THR A 143 4.76 3.50 3.31
C THR A 143 4.19 3.40 4.73
N LEU A 144 4.87 4.00 5.68
CA LEU A 144 4.51 3.97 7.09
C LEU A 144 3.51 5.08 7.44
N GLY A 145 2.35 4.71 7.98
CA GLY A 145 1.28 5.64 8.34
C GLY A 145 1.33 6.09 9.79
N THR A 146 1.46 5.14 10.71
CA THR A 146 1.38 5.39 12.16
C THR A 146 2.25 4.41 12.95
N ALA A 147 2.73 4.84 14.12
CA ALA A 147 3.36 3.98 15.12
C ALA A 147 2.35 3.37 16.11
N PHE A 148 1.07 3.67 15.97
CA PHE A 148 0.04 3.02 16.79
C PHE A 148 -0.32 1.66 16.22
N VAL A 149 -0.30 0.65 17.11
CA VAL A 149 -0.59 -0.75 16.78
C VAL A 149 -1.73 -1.25 17.66
N TYR A 150 -2.62 -2.02 17.08
CA TYR A 150 -3.65 -2.77 17.81
C TYR A 150 -3.18 -4.18 18.08
N TYR A 151 -3.33 -4.63 19.33
CA TYR A 151 -3.02 -5.98 19.79
C TYR A 151 -4.27 -6.64 20.35
N LEU A 152 -4.53 -7.90 20.02
CA LEU A 152 -5.57 -8.68 20.69
C LEU A 152 -5.18 -8.93 22.14
N LYS A 153 -6.09 -8.62 23.09
CA LYS A 153 -5.84 -8.78 24.54
C LYS A 153 -5.80 -10.23 24.97
N ASP A 154 -6.51 -11.11 24.29
CA ASP A 154 -6.68 -12.49 24.68
C ASP A 154 -5.95 -13.41 23.70
N ALA A 155 -4.71 -13.78 24.07
CA ALA A 155 -3.89 -14.73 23.31
C ALA A 155 -4.41 -16.19 23.45
N SER A 156 -5.29 -16.47 24.42
CA SER A 156 -5.82 -17.82 24.66
C SER A 156 -6.83 -18.26 23.62
N ALA A 157 -7.48 -17.31 22.95
CA ALA A 157 -8.44 -17.60 21.89
C ALA A 157 -7.79 -17.91 20.53
N MET A 158 -6.49 -17.61 20.36
CA MET A 158 -5.75 -17.87 19.12
C MET A 158 -4.31 -18.34 19.44
N ALA A 159 -4.15 -19.63 19.51
CA ALA A 159 -2.84 -20.28 19.73
C ALA A 159 -1.84 -19.89 18.63
N GLY A 160 -0.82 -19.10 18.98
CA GLY A 160 0.29 -18.84 18.08
C GLY A 160 1.18 -17.67 18.51
N ASN A 161 2.28 -17.99 19.17
CA ASN A 161 3.44 -17.16 19.49
C ASN A 161 3.14 -15.87 20.27
N GLY A 162 3.21 -16.00 21.60
CA GLY A 162 2.97 -14.92 22.53
C GLY A 162 4.13 -13.92 22.61
N ASP A 163 3.90 -12.72 22.10
CA ASP A 163 4.52 -11.55 22.68
C ASP A 163 3.75 -11.14 23.93
N ALA A 164 4.44 -10.52 24.91
CA ALA A 164 3.86 -10.11 26.20
C ALA A 164 2.62 -9.19 26.07
N HIS A 165 2.33 -8.68 24.88
CA HIS A 165 1.23 -7.76 24.53
C HIS A 165 0.15 -8.37 23.61
N GLY A 166 0.17 -9.68 23.36
CA GLY A 166 -0.75 -10.34 22.45
C GLY A 166 -0.39 -10.16 20.98
N ARG A 167 -1.27 -10.67 20.07
CA ARG A 167 -1.05 -10.65 18.63
C ARG A 167 -1.37 -9.28 18.03
N ALA A 168 -0.43 -8.67 17.31
CA ALA A 168 -0.71 -7.50 16.50
C ALA A 168 -1.69 -7.83 15.36
N VAL A 169 -2.62 -6.91 15.07
CA VAL A 169 -3.61 -7.08 14.00
C VAL A 169 -3.43 -6.01 12.93
N ALA A 170 -3.62 -6.40 11.67
CA ALA A 170 -3.59 -5.49 10.53
C ALA A 170 -4.85 -4.63 10.45
N ASN A 171 -6.00 -5.18 10.87
CA ASN A 171 -7.27 -4.48 10.89
C ASN A 171 -8.16 -4.98 12.04
N CYS A 172 -8.83 -4.07 12.73
CA CYS A 172 -9.76 -4.38 13.82
C CYS A 172 -11.15 -4.81 13.32
N HIS A 173 -11.45 -4.66 12.02
CA HIS A 173 -12.74 -4.99 11.40
C HIS A 173 -13.96 -4.41 12.16
N ARG A 174 -13.79 -3.24 12.77
CA ARG A 174 -14.80 -2.58 13.62
C ARG A 174 -15.31 -3.45 14.78
N GLN A 175 -14.54 -4.44 15.21
CA GLN A 175 -14.87 -5.24 16.38
C GLN A 175 -14.81 -4.40 17.66
N ALA A 176 -15.39 -4.92 18.74
CA ALA A 176 -15.49 -4.20 20.01
C ALA A 176 -14.12 -3.70 20.50
N PRO A 177 -13.94 -2.42 20.82
CA PRO A 177 -12.66 -1.88 21.28
C PRO A 177 -12.07 -2.61 22.48
N ALA A 178 -12.93 -3.21 23.32
CA ALA A 178 -12.53 -4.00 24.48
C ALA A 178 -11.64 -5.21 24.16
N LEU A 179 -11.72 -5.73 22.93
CA LEU A 179 -10.90 -6.85 22.46
C LEU A 179 -9.45 -6.46 22.23
N PHE A 180 -9.15 -5.17 22.13
CA PHE A 180 -7.82 -4.71 21.74
C PHE A 180 -7.17 -3.88 22.83
N GLU A 181 -5.86 -4.00 22.90
CA GLU A 181 -4.97 -2.98 23.43
C GLU A 181 -4.44 -2.17 22.24
N ARG A 182 -4.54 -0.83 22.31
CA ARG A 182 -3.98 0.05 21.30
C ARG A 182 -2.90 0.91 21.94
N ARG A 183 -1.67 0.80 21.45
CA ARG A 183 -0.54 1.56 21.97
C ARG A 183 0.37 2.06 20.86
N MET A 184 1.11 3.09 21.15
CA MET A 184 2.22 3.53 20.31
C MET A 184 3.45 2.65 20.62
N ILE A 185 4.06 2.09 19.59
CA ILE A 185 5.31 1.33 19.72
C ILE A 185 6.50 2.27 19.95
N SER A 186 7.56 1.76 20.55
CA SER A 186 8.81 2.49 20.71
C SER A 186 9.58 2.60 19.38
N VAL A 187 10.62 3.43 19.35
CA VAL A 187 11.53 3.51 18.20
C VAL A 187 12.22 2.18 17.96
N GLU A 188 12.63 1.48 19.02
CA GLU A 188 13.31 0.19 18.97
C GLU A 188 12.40 -0.90 18.39
N GLU A 189 11.14 -0.96 18.82
CA GLU A 189 10.14 -1.88 18.24
C GLU A 189 9.89 -1.59 16.76
N ALA A 190 9.83 -0.31 16.39
CA ALA A 190 9.68 0.08 15.00
C ALA A 190 10.91 -0.32 14.17
N VAL A 191 12.14 -0.09 14.66
CA VAL A 191 13.40 -0.52 14.03
C VAL A 191 13.37 -2.02 13.80
N GLN A 192 13.07 -2.82 14.83
CA GLN A 192 13.00 -4.29 14.69
C GLN A 192 12.00 -4.73 13.62
N ALA A 193 10.84 -4.07 13.55
CA ALA A 193 9.85 -4.39 12.52
C ALA A 193 10.37 -4.05 11.11
N LEU A 194 11.06 -2.91 10.93
CA LEU A 194 11.63 -2.52 9.64
C LEU A 194 12.79 -3.44 9.23
N GLU A 195 13.66 -3.83 10.15
CA GLU A 195 14.72 -4.82 9.90
C GLU A 195 14.15 -6.17 9.47
N ASN A 196 13.09 -6.63 10.13
CA ASN A 196 12.39 -7.86 9.74
C ASN A 196 11.81 -7.75 8.32
N ILE A 197 11.23 -6.61 7.94
CA ILE A 197 10.75 -6.33 6.57
C ILE A 197 11.90 -6.48 5.57
N VAL A 198 13.04 -5.84 5.82
CA VAL A 198 14.22 -5.88 4.95
C VAL A 198 14.72 -7.32 4.80
N GLN A 199 14.91 -8.02 5.91
CA GLN A 199 15.39 -9.40 5.91
C GLN A 199 14.46 -10.35 5.14
N ASP A 200 13.15 -10.28 5.37
CA ASP A 200 12.19 -11.15 4.74
C ASP A 200 12.03 -10.87 3.23
N LEU A 201 12.08 -9.60 2.81
CA LEU A 201 12.08 -9.23 1.39
C LEU A 201 13.35 -9.72 0.69
N HIS A 202 14.52 -9.54 1.29
CA HIS A 202 15.78 -10.02 0.70
C HIS A 202 15.91 -11.55 0.73
N ARG A 203 15.26 -12.23 1.66
CA ARG A 203 15.14 -13.69 1.62
C ARG A 203 14.36 -14.17 0.39
N LEU A 204 13.37 -13.39 -0.07
CA LEU A 204 12.61 -13.67 -1.30
C LEU A 204 13.37 -13.26 -2.56
N ASN A 205 13.94 -12.05 -2.55
CA ASN A 205 14.70 -11.49 -3.66
C ASN A 205 15.81 -10.56 -3.16
N PRO A 206 17.06 -11.05 -3.08
CA PRO A 206 18.19 -10.25 -2.59
C PRO A 206 18.58 -9.09 -3.51
N LYS A 207 17.97 -9.00 -4.71
CA LYS A 207 18.26 -7.93 -5.67
C LYS A 207 17.26 -6.78 -5.60
N SER A 208 16.15 -6.94 -4.87
CA SER A 208 15.15 -5.89 -4.77
C SER A 208 15.65 -4.70 -3.98
N HIS A 209 15.39 -3.49 -4.49
CA HIS A 209 15.61 -2.26 -3.77
C HIS A 209 14.42 -1.97 -2.84
N ILE A 210 14.70 -1.61 -1.59
CA ILE A 210 13.69 -1.31 -0.60
C ILE A 210 13.70 0.20 -0.32
N VAL A 211 12.54 0.84 -0.47
CA VAL A 211 12.39 2.27 -0.23
C VAL A 211 11.34 2.49 0.87
N PHE A 212 11.79 2.99 2.01
CA PHE A 212 10.89 3.46 3.05
C PHE A 212 10.42 4.88 2.77
N THR A 213 9.18 5.16 3.15
CA THR A 213 8.66 6.52 3.20
C THR A 213 7.67 6.66 4.36
N VAL A 214 7.61 7.84 4.96
CA VAL A 214 6.62 8.16 5.99
C VAL A 214 5.48 8.93 5.36
N SER A 215 4.27 8.39 5.45
CA SER A 215 3.06 9.02 4.91
C SER A 215 2.88 10.43 5.47
N PRO A 216 2.65 11.44 4.62
CA PRO A 216 2.36 12.80 5.07
C PRO A 216 0.98 12.96 5.70
N LEU A 217 0.07 12.00 5.49
CA LEU A 217 -1.29 12.06 6.01
C LEU A 217 -1.32 11.97 7.53
N ARG A 218 -2.21 12.73 8.15
CA ARG A 218 -2.36 12.79 9.61
C ARG A 218 -3.49 11.90 10.10
N HIS A 219 -3.24 11.17 11.20
CA HIS A 219 -4.26 10.43 11.93
C HIS A 219 -4.83 11.30 13.06
N MET A 220 -5.79 12.18 12.72
CA MET A 220 -6.34 13.15 13.68
C MET A 220 -7.17 12.51 14.80
N GLY A 221 -7.63 11.27 14.65
CA GLY A 221 -8.28 10.49 15.70
C GLY A 221 -7.41 10.27 16.94
N ASP A 222 -6.08 10.35 16.80
CA ASP A 222 -5.12 10.25 17.90
C ASP A 222 -4.83 11.62 18.57
N GLY A 223 -5.34 12.69 17.98
CA GLY A 223 -4.98 14.06 18.31
C GLY A 223 -3.66 14.50 17.67
N ALA A 224 -3.52 15.79 17.44
CA ALA A 224 -2.39 16.35 16.68
C ALA A 224 -1.03 16.03 17.30
N HIS A 225 -0.92 16.11 18.65
CA HIS A 225 0.33 15.84 19.36
C HIS A 225 0.75 14.38 19.25
N ASN A 226 -0.16 13.44 19.52
CA ASN A 226 0.13 12.00 19.41
C ASN A 226 0.46 11.60 17.96
N ASN A 227 -0.21 12.20 16.96
CA ASN A 227 0.17 12.00 15.58
C ASN A 227 1.61 12.48 15.29
N THR A 228 2.02 13.63 15.85
CA THR A 228 3.38 14.14 15.70
C THR A 228 4.40 13.19 16.33
N LEU A 229 4.15 12.69 17.54
CA LEU A 229 5.01 11.70 18.20
C LEU A 229 5.09 10.41 17.41
N SER A 230 3.96 9.94 16.89
CA SER A 230 3.88 8.74 16.03
C SER A 230 4.73 8.91 14.76
N LYS A 231 4.64 10.04 14.07
CA LYS A 231 5.48 10.32 12.89
C LYS A 231 6.95 10.42 13.24
N ALA A 232 7.30 11.08 14.34
CA ALA A 232 8.68 11.16 14.83
C ALA A 232 9.27 9.78 15.14
N THR A 233 8.50 8.90 15.79
CA THR A 233 8.90 7.50 16.03
C THR A 233 9.24 6.77 14.74
N LEU A 234 8.38 6.89 13.71
CA LEU A 234 8.61 6.26 12.41
C LEU A 234 9.84 6.83 11.69
N GLN A 235 10.01 8.15 11.69
CA GLN A 235 11.16 8.81 11.07
C GLN A 235 12.48 8.40 11.73
N LEU A 236 12.53 8.38 13.07
CA LEU A 236 13.71 7.94 13.81
C LEU A 236 14.04 6.46 13.54
N ALA A 237 13.02 5.60 13.43
CA ALA A 237 13.23 4.20 13.13
C ALA A 237 13.75 4.00 11.69
N VAL A 238 13.17 4.69 10.71
CA VAL A 238 13.65 4.63 9.32
C VAL A 238 15.09 5.14 9.21
N ASP A 239 15.40 6.28 9.84
CA ASP A 239 16.75 6.85 9.83
C ASP A 239 17.79 5.87 10.41
N LYS A 240 17.47 5.19 11.51
CA LYS A 240 18.34 4.15 12.09
C LYS A 240 18.55 3.00 11.12
N VAL A 241 17.50 2.46 10.50
CA VAL A 241 17.61 1.31 9.58
C VAL A 241 18.38 1.68 8.31
N VAL A 242 18.12 2.85 7.73
CA VAL A 242 18.79 3.31 6.51
C VAL A 242 20.26 3.62 6.77
N LYS A 243 20.63 4.22 7.91
CA LYS A 243 22.03 4.56 8.24
C LYS A 243 22.86 3.39 8.75
N CYS A 244 22.22 2.50 9.52
CA CYS A 244 22.91 1.35 10.09
C CYS A 244 23.10 0.22 9.08
N GLY A 245 22.60 0.40 7.83
CA GLY A 245 22.58 -0.57 6.74
C GLY A 245 23.35 -1.83 7.08
N THR A 246 22.66 -2.92 7.40
CA THR A 246 23.35 -4.20 7.62
C THR A 246 24.11 -4.52 6.35
N GLU A 247 25.28 -5.19 6.46
CA GLU A 247 26.09 -5.64 5.32
C GLU A 247 25.30 -6.44 4.27
N ILE A 248 24.03 -6.72 4.56
CA ILE A 248 23.16 -7.59 3.78
C ILE A 248 22.22 -6.81 2.85
N ALA A 249 21.85 -5.53 3.16
CA ALA A 249 20.89 -4.82 2.30
C ALA A 249 20.77 -3.33 2.61
N ALA A 250 21.01 -2.48 1.64
CA ALA A 250 20.76 -1.06 1.72
C ALA A 250 19.28 -0.78 1.44
N ALA A 251 18.52 -0.36 2.46
CA ALA A 251 17.25 0.31 2.27
C ALA A 251 17.49 1.82 2.13
N THR A 252 16.64 2.51 1.38
CA THR A 252 16.69 3.95 1.18
C THR A 252 15.44 4.64 1.71
N TYR A 253 15.45 5.97 1.79
CA TYR A 253 14.32 6.77 2.23
C TYR A 253 13.89 7.76 1.15
N PHE A 254 12.58 7.78 0.84
CA PHE A 254 11.97 8.82 0.03
C PHE A 254 11.20 9.79 0.93
N PRO A 255 11.51 11.09 0.95
CA PRO A 255 11.03 12.06 1.93
C PRO A 255 9.64 12.62 1.60
N SER A 256 8.63 11.75 1.42
CA SER A 256 7.27 12.22 1.10
C SER A 256 6.66 13.08 2.21
N TYR A 257 7.01 12.80 3.47
CA TYR A 257 6.56 13.59 4.62
C TYR A 257 7.11 15.00 4.56
N GLU A 258 8.41 15.14 4.33
CA GLU A 258 9.11 16.42 4.26
C GLU A 258 8.67 17.24 3.04
N ILE A 259 8.42 16.60 1.89
CA ILE A 259 7.89 17.28 0.71
C ILE A 259 6.58 17.99 1.06
N VAL A 260 5.65 17.32 1.75
CA VAL A 260 4.39 17.95 2.12
C VAL A 260 4.58 19.01 3.20
N MET A 261 5.41 18.74 4.22
CA MET A 261 5.60 19.65 5.34
C MET A 261 6.41 20.90 4.98
N ASP A 262 7.30 20.82 4.01
CA ASP A 262 8.25 21.88 3.68
C ASP A 262 8.01 22.51 2.30
N GLU A 263 7.69 21.73 1.27
CA GLU A 263 7.42 22.25 -0.07
C GLU A 263 5.95 22.68 -0.25
N LEU A 264 4.99 21.95 0.34
CA LEU A 264 3.55 22.15 0.12
C LEU A 264 2.86 22.77 1.37
N ARG A 265 3.39 23.90 1.86
CA ARG A 265 2.92 24.59 3.07
C ARG A 265 1.66 25.42 2.87
N ASP A 266 0.64 24.87 2.20
CA ASP A 266 -0.58 25.64 1.93
C ASP A 266 -1.80 24.69 1.95
N TYR A 267 -2.94 25.16 2.47
CA TYR A 267 -4.16 24.37 2.54
C TYR A 267 -4.73 23.95 1.19
N ARG A 268 -4.37 24.62 0.08
CA ARG A 268 -4.76 24.19 -1.29
C ARG A 268 -4.22 22.81 -1.69
N PHE A 269 -3.22 22.31 -0.96
CA PHE A 269 -2.64 21.00 -1.18
C PHE A 269 -3.34 19.88 -0.38
N TYR A 270 -4.40 20.23 0.37
CA TYR A 270 -5.25 19.29 1.09
C TYR A 270 -6.60 19.15 0.38
N ALA A 271 -7.24 17.99 0.55
CA ALA A 271 -8.61 17.74 0.14
C ALA A 271 -9.60 18.48 1.05
N ASP A 272 -10.90 18.41 0.77
CA ASP A 272 -11.94 19.11 1.50
C ASP A 272 -12.00 18.79 3.01
N ASP A 273 -11.50 17.61 3.40
CA ASP A 273 -11.41 17.20 4.80
C ASP A 273 -10.19 17.78 5.55
N MET A 274 -9.32 18.52 4.88
CA MET A 274 -8.11 19.15 5.42
C MET A 274 -7.10 18.16 6.05
N VAL A 275 -7.21 16.89 5.72
CA VAL A 275 -6.35 15.80 6.22
C VAL A 275 -5.72 15.01 5.08
N HIS A 276 -6.51 14.60 4.10
CA HIS A 276 -6.02 13.96 2.90
C HIS A 276 -5.40 14.98 1.94
N LEU A 277 -4.52 14.50 1.08
CA LEU A 277 -3.90 15.37 0.07
C LEU A 277 -4.88 15.63 -1.08
N SER A 278 -4.77 16.82 -1.68
CA SER A 278 -5.43 17.12 -2.95
C SER A 278 -4.74 16.35 -4.08
N LYS A 279 -5.45 16.15 -5.20
CA LYS A 279 -4.86 15.54 -6.41
C LYS A 279 -3.61 16.26 -6.88
N THR A 280 -3.59 17.58 -6.79
CA THR A 280 -2.41 18.38 -7.16
C THR A 280 -1.20 18.07 -6.29
N ALA A 281 -1.40 17.84 -4.98
CA ALA A 281 -0.31 17.46 -4.09
C ALA A 281 0.18 16.02 -4.37
N GLU A 282 -0.75 15.10 -4.64
CA GLU A 282 -0.41 13.72 -5.01
C GLU A 282 0.39 13.67 -6.32
N GLU A 283 -0.03 14.43 -7.33
CA GLU A 283 0.68 14.56 -8.62
C GLU A 283 2.07 15.17 -8.42
N TYR A 284 2.20 16.22 -7.59
CA TYR A 284 3.49 16.82 -7.30
C TYR A 284 4.46 15.83 -6.62
N ILE A 285 3.99 15.09 -5.61
CA ILE A 285 4.84 14.09 -4.94
C ILE A 285 5.23 12.98 -5.91
N PHE A 286 4.31 12.56 -6.77
CA PHE A 286 4.58 11.59 -7.82
C PHE A 286 5.64 12.09 -8.81
N GLU A 287 5.56 13.36 -9.22
CA GLU A 287 6.58 14.01 -10.06
C GLU A 287 7.96 13.99 -9.36
N ARG A 288 8.02 14.38 -8.08
CA ARG A 288 9.26 14.30 -7.28
C ARG A 288 9.82 12.88 -7.19
N MET A 289 8.95 11.89 -7.06
CA MET A 289 9.33 10.47 -7.05
C MET A 289 9.89 10.03 -8.41
N THR A 290 9.24 10.39 -9.49
CA THR A 290 9.72 10.05 -10.84
C THR A 290 10.98 10.81 -11.24
N GLU A 291 11.18 12.05 -10.77
CA GLU A 291 12.44 12.76 -10.89
C GLU A 291 13.60 12.03 -10.19
N THR A 292 13.30 11.35 -9.07
CA THR A 292 14.29 10.65 -8.25
C THR A 292 14.65 9.28 -8.83
N TYR A 293 13.67 8.52 -9.31
CA TYR A 293 13.83 7.11 -9.66
C TYR A 293 13.74 6.80 -11.15
N CYS A 294 13.27 7.73 -12.00
CA CYS A 294 13.15 7.49 -13.44
C CYS A 294 14.09 8.41 -14.23
N ASP A 295 14.75 7.86 -15.22
CA ASP A 295 15.56 8.66 -16.17
C ASP A 295 14.67 9.59 -17.04
N SER A 296 15.28 10.46 -17.82
CA SER A 296 14.55 11.37 -18.70
C SER A 296 13.77 10.62 -19.78
N THR A 297 14.30 9.52 -20.30
CA THR A 297 13.66 8.70 -21.34
C THR A 297 12.38 8.07 -20.81
N THR A 298 12.43 7.53 -19.60
CA THR A 298 11.25 6.94 -18.95
C THR A 298 10.18 7.99 -18.69
N ARG A 299 10.56 9.19 -18.19
CA ARG A 299 9.60 10.28 -17.98
C ARG A 299 8.96 10.77 -19.29
N ASP A 300 9.72 10.88 -20.38
CA ASP A 300 9.19 11.19 -21.71
C ASP A 300 8.22 10.11 -22.21
N ASN A 301 8.53 8.84 -21.96
CA ASN A 301 7.65 7.73 -22.29
C ASN A 301 6.37 7.75 -21.43
N MET A 302 6.46 8.08 -20.14
CA MET A 302 5.28 8.29 -19.27
C MET A 302 4.35 9.36 -19.85
N ALA A 303 4.87 10.48 -20.32
CA ALA A 303 4.07 11.53 -20.95
C ALA A 303 3.36 11.05 -22.23
N LYS A 304 4.04 10.22 -23.06
CA LYS A 304 3.44 9.61 -24.26
C LYS A 304 2.31 8.64 -23.89
N VAL A 305 2.56 7.75 -22.91
CA VAL A 305 1.55 6.80 -22.41
C VAL A 305 0.36 7.52 -21.80
N GLU A 306 0.58 8.55 -20.99
CA GLU A 306 -0.50 9.33 -20.40
C GLU A 306 -1.37 10.01 -21.46
N LYS A 307 -0.75 10.60 -22.49
CA LYS A 307 -1.47 11.19 -23.64
C LYS A 307 -2.29 10.15 -24.38
N PHE A 308 -1.71 8.97 -24.61
CA PHE A 308 -2.41 7.84 -25.22
C PHE A 308 -3.59 7.38 -24.36
N MET A 309 -3.41 7.19 -23.06
CA MET A 309 -4.47 6.74 -22.15
C MET A 309 -5.61 7.75 -22.05
N LYS A 310 -5.33 9.05 -22.04
CA LYS A 310 -6.37 10.10 -22.12
C LYS A 310 -7.22 9.97 -23.39
N MET A 311 -6.59 9.68 -24.52
CA MET A 311 -7.29 9.47 -25.79
C MET A 311 -8.06 8.14 -25.80
N ALA A 312 -7.44 7.04 -25.36
CA ALA A 312 -8.05 5.70 -25.35
C ALA A 312 -9.27 5.61 -24.41
N ASN A 313 -9.23 6.34 -23.30
CA ASN A 313 -10.32 6.39 -22.30
C ASN A 313 -11.41 7.41 -22.66
N HIS A 314 -11.37 8.03 -23.85
CA HIS A 314 -12.42 8.95 -24.28
C HIS A 314 -13.76 8.23 -24.36
N ARG A 315 -14.80 8.83 -23.74
CA ARG A 315 -16.13 8.20 -23.68
C ARG A 315 -16.75 8.09 -25.07
N ILE A 316 -16.99 6.85 -25.49
CA ILE A 316 -17.68 6.53 -26.73
C ILE A 316 -19.19 6.62 -26.47
N GLN A 317 -19.93 7.37 -27.28
CA GLN A 317 -21.39 7.53 -27.15
C GLN A 317 -22.16 6.46 -27.95
N ASP A 318 -21.66 6.07 -29.13
CA ASP A 318 -22.24 5.06 -30.01
C ASP A 318 -21.15 4.09 -30.47
N GLU A 319 -21.22 2.88 -29.95
CA GLU A 319 -20.27 1.81 -30.26
C GLU A 319 -20.39 1.27 -31.70
N SER A 320 -21.55 1.44 -32.32
CA SER A 320 -21.86 0.89 -33.63
C SER A 320 -21.48 1.83 -34.80
N SER A 321 -21.22 3.12 -34.51
CA SER A 321 -20.96 4.08 -35.57
C SER A 321 -19.66 3.77 -36.33
N PRO A 322 -19.62 4.01 -37.65
CA PRO A 322 -18.40 3.84 -38.44
C PRO A 322 -17.22 4.64 -37.92
N THR A 323 -17.47 5.86 -37.43
CA THR A 323 -16.47 6.76 -36.84
C THR A 323 -15.85 6.14 -35.58
N THR A 324 -16.65 5.50 -34.75
CA THR A 324 -16.17 4.79 -33.55
C THR A 324 -15.29 3.59 -33.93
N GLN A 325 -15.68 2.84 -34.96
CA GLN A 325 -14.89 1.70 -35.42
C GLN A 325 -13.53 2.14 -35.99
N GLU A 326 -13.50 3.23 -36.71
CA GLU A 326 -12.25 3.82 -37.23
C GLU A 326 -11.37 4.34 -36.09
N PHE A 327 -11.98 5.01 -35.08
CA PHE A 327 -11.27 5.45 -33.87
C PHE A 327 -10.66 4.27 -33.11
N LYS A 328 -11.40 3.17 -32.88
CA LYS A 328 -10.89 1.96 -32.24
C LYS A 328 -9.71 1.34 -33.01
N LYS A 329 -9.78 1.30 -34.34
CA LYS A 329 -8.64 0.85 -35.16
C LYS A 329 -7.41 1.76 -34.98
N LYS A 330 -7.60 3.08 -34.98
CA LYS A 330 -6.52 4.04 -34.74
C LYS A 330 -5.88 3.86 -33.37
N ILE A 331 -6.68 3.68 -32.31
CA ILE A 331 -6.20 3.38 -30.96
C ILE A 331 -5.37 2.10 -30.95
N ALA A 332 -5.85 1.03 -31.56
CA ALA A 332 -5.12 -0.25 -31.61
C ALA A 332 -3.77 -0.14 -32.33
N VAL A 333 -3.70 0.61 -33.42
CA VAL A 333 -2.45 0.86 -34.16
C VAL A 333 -1.47 1.65 -33.28
N GLN A 334 -1.93 2.73 -32.65
CA GLN A 334 -1.08 3.54 -31.77
C GLN A 334 -0.60 2.77 -30.52
N ALA A 335 -1.45 1.91 -29.96
CA ALA A 335 -1.05 1.03 -28.85
C ALA A 335 0.11 0.12 -29.28
N ALA A 336 -0.02 -0.56 -30.41
CA ALA A 336 1.02 -1.46 -30.94
C ALA A 336 2.34 -0.71 -31.25
N GLU A 337 2.26 0.52 -31.73
CA GLU A 337 3.43 1.36 -31.98
C GLU A 337 4.14 1.75 -30.67
N LEU A 338 3.38 2.14 -29.63
CA LEU A 338 3.94 2.47 -28.32
C LEU A 338 4.56 1.25 -27.65
N GLU A 339 3.88 0.09 -27.66
CA GLU A 339 4.42 -1.15 -27.12
C GLU A 339 5.71 -1.59 -27.84
N LYS A 340 5.84 -1.31 -29.12
CA LYS A 340 7.08 -1.57 -29.87
C LYS A 340 8.21 -0.60 -29.54
N GLN A 341 7.87 0.67 -29.22
CA GLN A 341 8.85 1.71 -28.91
C GLN A 341 9.33 1.68 -27.47
N ILE A 342 8.51 1.18 -26.54
CA ILE A 342 8.75 1.22 -25.10
C ILE A 342 8.85 -0.23 -24.59
N PRO A 343 10.07 -0.76 -24.39
CA PRO A 343 10.26 -2.10 -23.83
C PRO A 343 9.54 -2.26 -22.49
N GLY A 344 8.83 -3.37 -22.29
CA GLY A 344 8.10 -3.64 -21.06
C GLY A 344 6.70 -3.03 -20.98
N LEU A 345 6.34 -2.08 -21.85
CA LEU A 345 4.99 -1.50 -21.86
C LEU A 345 3.96 -2.51 -22.33
N SER A 346 2.85 -2.65 -21.62
CA SER A 346 1.64 -3.38 -22.04
C SER A 346 0.41 -2.49 -21.88
N LEU A 347 -0.29 -2.25 -22.98
CA LEU A 347 -1.49 -1.40 -23.05
C LEU A 347 -2.79 -2.21 -23.09
N ARG A 348 -2.67 -3.53 -22.97
CA ARG A 348 -3.80 -4.48 -22.97
C ARG A 348 -4.56 -4.48 -21.66
#